data_9089de6367a2cf0ee0bb3138b6308dc0
#
_entry.id   9089de6367a2cf0ee0bb3138b6308dc0
#
_cell.length_a   1.000
_cell.length_b   1.000
_cell.length_c   1.000
_cell.angle_alpha   90.00
_cell.angle_beta   90.00
_cell.angle_gamma   90.00
#
_symmetry.space_group_name_H-M   'P 1'
#
loop_
_entity.id
_entity.type
_entity.pdbx_description
1 polymer ?
#
loop_
_entity_poly.entity_id
_entity_poly.type
_entity_poly.pdbx_seq_one_letter_code
_entity_poly.pdbx_strand_id
1 'polypeptide(L)'
;TREHILLARQVGVPAMVVFMNKVDLVDDPELIELVELELRELLSEYDFPGDDIPIIKGSALKALEDSDNEESTKCIFELMAAVDSYVPEPKRDLEKPYLMPVEDVFSISGRGTVVTGRIEQGVINKGEEVEIVGMTETRKTICTGVEMFNKTLDSGEAGDNVGVLLRGVKKDEVERGMVLAKPKS
;
A
#
# COMPACT_ATOMS: atom_id res chain seq x y z
N THR A 1 16.35 -3.82 12.12
CA THR A 1 15.80 -2.45 12.03
C THR A 1 16.50 -1.65 10.94
N ARG A 2 17.84 -1.54 10.95
CA ARG A 2 18.63 -0.76 9.96
C ARG A 2 18.26 -1.10 8.50
N GLU A 3 18.21 -2.37 8.14
CA GLU A 3 17.86 -2.83 6.78
C GLU A 3 16.44 -2.43 6.36
N HIS A 4 15.49 -2.47 7.29
CA HIS A 4 14.10 -2.08 7.00
C HIS A 4 13.98 -0.57 6.77
N ILE A 5 14.70 0.26 7.52
CA ILE A 5 14.72 1.71 7.33
C ILE A 5 15.36 2.05 5.98
N LEU A 6 16.50 1.41 5.64
CA LEU A 6 17.15 1.55 4.33
C LEU A 6 16.20 1.18 3.18
N LEU A 7 15.51 0.05 3.27
CA LEU A 7 14.55 -0.38 2.26
C LEU A 7 13.38 0.59 2.13
N ALA A 8 12.83 1.06 3.26
CA ALA A 8 11.76 2.07 3.26
C ALA A 8 12.19 3.34 2.51
N ARG A 9 13.44 3.78 2.72
CA ARG A 9 14.01 4.93 1.99
C ARG A 9 14.14 4.65 0.50
N GLN A 10 14.65 3.48 0.12
CA GLN A 10 14.85 3.09 -1.28
C GLN A 10 13.53 3.00 -2.06
N VAL A 11 12.46 2.53 -1.44
CA VAL A 11 11.13 2.47 -2.09
C VAL A 11 10.33 3.77 -1.98
N GLY A 12 10.91 4.82 -1.37
CA GLY A 12 10.30 6.14 -1.32
C GLY A 12 9.14 6.28 -0.34
N VAL A 13 9.16 5.56 0.78
CA VAL A 13 8.16 5.72 1.86
C VAL A 13 8.20 7.18 2.35
N PRO A 14 7.08 7.92 2.29
CA PRO A 14 7.07 9.36 2.57
C PRO A 14 7.13 9.70 4.06
N ALA A 15 6.61 8.85 4.92
CA ALA A 15 6.55 9.05 6.36
C ALA A 15 6.63 7.73 7.11
N MET A 16 7.10 7.77 8.34
CA MET A 16 7.29 6.60 9.19
C MET A 16 6.85 6.93 10.62
N VAL A 17 6.19 5.98 11.26
CA VAL A 17 5.89 6.00 12.70
C VAL A 17 6.53 4.75 13.30
N VAL A 18 7.10 4.87 14.48
CA VAL A 18 7.81 3.77 15.12
C VAL A 18 7.03 3.28 16.33
N PHE A 19 6.86 1.96 16.43
CA PHE A 19 6.40 1.30 17.64
C PHE A 19 7.52 0.49 18.27
N MET A 20 8.05 0.98 19.39
CA MET A 20 9.07 0.31 20.17
C MET A 20 8.39 -0.77 21.02
N ASN A 21 8.32 -1.97 20.45
CA ASN A 21 7.60 -3.11 21.04
C ASN A 21 8.43 -3.82 22.13
N LYS A 22 7.75 -4.58 22.99
CA LYS A 22 8.32 -5.45 24.04
C LYS A 22 9.05 -4.66 25.14
N VAL A 23 8.64 -3.43 25.41
CA VAL A 23 9.25 -2.64 26.51
C VAL A 23 9.00 -3.26 27.89
N ASP A 24 8.00 -4.12 28.00
CA ASP A 24 7.67 -4.90 29.19
C ASP A 24 8.71 -5.96 29.57
N LEU A 25 9.63 -6.29 28.66
CA LEU A 25 10.73 -7.22 28.91
C LEU A 25 12.03 -6.51 29.36
N VAL A 26 12.00 -5.19 29.47
CA VAL A 26 13.16 -4.38 29.85
C VAL A 26 12.85 -3.71 31.18
N ASP A 27 13.62 -4.06 32.21
CA ASP A 27 13.45 -3.52 33.56
C ASP A 27 14.15 -2.17 33.75
N ASP A 28 15.07 -1.82 32.87
CA ASP A 28 15.87 -0.59 32.95
C ASP A 28 15.32 0.49 31.98
N PRO A 29 14.72 1.56 32.53
CA PRO A 29 14.21 2.66 31.72
C PRO A 29 15.31 3.39 30.93
N GLU A 30 16.54 3.48 31.45
CA GLU A 30 17.65 4.15 30.76
C GLU A 30 18.02 3.42 29.46
N LEU A 31 17.89 2.10 29.46
CA LEU A 31 18.14 1.30 28.24
C LEU A 31 17.08 1.59 27.16
N ILE A 32 15.82 1.78 27.56
CA ILE A 32 14.74 2.14 26.60
C ILE A 32 15.00 3.53 25.99
N GLU A 33 15.46 4.49 26.79
CA GLU A 33 15.80 5.82 26.30
C GLU A 33 17.02 5.80 25.38
N LEU A 34 18.02 5.00 25.70
CA LEU A 34 19.21 4.82 24.85
C LEU A 34 18.84 4.24 23.48
N VAL A 35 17.99 3.20 23.46
CA VAL A 35 17.52 2.58 22.22
C VAL A 35 16.69 3.57 21.39
N GLU A 36 15.89 4.43 22.02
CA GLU A 36 15.17 5.49 21.32
C GLU A 36 16.12 6.49 20.67
N LEU A 37 17.16 6.92 21.40
CA LEU A 37 18.16 7.84 20.87
C LEU A 37 18.91 7.25 19.65
N GLU A 38 19.40 6.01 19.78
CA GLU A 38 20.05 5.31 18.67
C GLU A 38 19.12 5.16 17.44
N LEU A 39 17.83 4.95 17.69
CA LEU A 39 16.85 4.82 16.61
C LEU A 39 16.63 6.16 15.90
N ARG A 40 16.56 7.28 16.62
CA ARG A 40 16.47 8.62 16.05
C ARG A 40 17.69 8.99 15.22
N GLU A 41 18.89 8.68 15.72
CA GLU A 41 20.13 8.85 14.97
C GLU A 41 20.14 8.01 13.69
N LEU A 42 19.70 6.74 13.78
CA LEU A 42 19.62 5.85 12.64
C LEU A 42 18.62 6.35 11.59
N LEU A 43 17.45 6.84 11.99
CA LEU A 43 16.47 7.42 11.08
C LEU A 43 17.03 8.65 10.35
N SER A 44 17.76 9.49 11.08
CA SER A 44 18.41 10.69 10.53
C SER A 44 19.55 10.32 9.55
N GLU A 45 20.29 9.25 9.82
CA GLU A 45 21.33 8.73 8.92
C GLU A 45 20.75 8.34 7.53
N TYR A 46 19.50 7.92 7.49
CA TYR A 46 18.79 7.55 6.25
C TYR A 46 17.83 8.65 5.73
N ASP A 47 18.08 9.89 6.07
CA ASP A 47 17.31 11.08 5.63
C ASP A 47 15.83 11.06 6.00
N PHE A 48 15.46 10.40 7.09
CA PHE A 48 14.17 10.61 7.74
C PHE A 48 14.31 11.66 8.85
N PRO A 49 13.27 12.43 9.18
CA PRO A 49 13.32 13.44 10.24
C PRO A 49 13.29 12.78 11.63
N GLY A 50 14.42 12.15 12.03
CA GLY A 50 14.51 11.31 13.23
C GLY A 50 14.05 11.96 14.51
N ASP A 51 14.26 13.28 14.67
CA ASP A 51 13.83 14.02 15.85
C ASP A 51 12.31 14.22 15.92
N ASP A 52 11.65 14.33 14.76
CA ASP A 52 10.21 14.65 14.66
C ASP A 52 9.34 13.38 14.55
N ILE A 53 9.94 12.22 14.23
CA ILE A 53 9.19 10.97 14.05
C ILE A 53 8.57 10.52 15.38
N PRO A 54 7.26 10.25 15.42
CA PRO A 54 6.62 9.68 16.59
C PRO A 54 7.17 8.29 16.91
N ILE A 55 7.64 8.12 18.15
CA ILE A 55 8.08 6.82 18.68
C ILE A 55 7.20 6.47 19.86
N ILE A 56 6.36 5.47 19.69
CA ILE A 56 5.45 4.98 20.72
C ILE A 56 6.07 3.75 21.39
N LYS A 57 6.08 3.71 22.71
CA LYS A 57 6.60 2.62 23.51
C LYS A 57 5.46 1.75 24.00
N GLY A 58 5.58 0.42 23.93
CA GLY A 58 4.52 -0.45 24.39
C GLY A 58 4.81 -1.94 24.29
N SER A 59 3.81 -2.74 24.67
CA SER A 59 3.80 -4.18 24.50
C SER A 59 2.55 -4.61 23.76
N ALA A 60 2.70 -4.98 22.50
CA ALA A 60 1.61 -5.48 21.68
C ALA A 60 1.03 -6.79 22.24
N LEU A 61 1.87 -7.61 22.90
CA LEU A 61 1.42 -8.85 23.54
C LEU A 61 0.48 -8.55 24.71
N LYS A 62 0.87 -7.66 25.62
CA LYS A 62 0.01 -7.27 26.75
C LYS A 62 -1.31 -6.66 26.30
N ALA A 63 -1.27 -5.82 25.26
CA ALA A 63 -2.48 -5.24 24.68
C ALA A 63 -3.41 -6.31 24.07
N LEU A 64 -2.86 -7.37 23.50
CA LEU A 64 -3.64 -8.47 22.93
C LEU A 64 -4.23 -9.39 24.00
N GLU A 65 -3.44 -9.73 25.05
CA GLU A 65 -3.86 -10.64 26.13
C GLU A 65 -4.88 -9.99 27.07
N ASP A 66 -4.86 -8.68 27.22
CA ASP A 66 -5.73 -7.90 28.11
C ASP A 66 -6.40 -6.75 27.35
N SER A 67 -7.11 -7.12 26.29
CA SER A 67 -7.68 -6.16 25.32
C SER A 67 -8.80 -5.26 25.90
N ASP A 68 -9.42 -5.67 27.00
CA ASP A 68 -10.47 -4.91 27.67
C ASP A 68 -9.92 -3.87 28.66
N ASN A 69 -8.61 -3.89 28.92
CA ASN A 69 -7.94 -3.00 29.85
C ASN A 69 -7.36 -1.78 29.09
N GLU A 70 -7.83 -0.59 29.45
CA GLU A 70 -7.40 0.66 28.84
C GLU A 70 -5.89 0.92 29.00
N GLU A 71 -5.29 0.56 30.13
CA GLU A 71 -3.86 0.77 30.36
C GLU A 71 -3.02 -0.13 29.43
N SER A 72 -3.42 -1.39 29.25
CA SER A 72 -2.74 -2.35 28.38
C SER A 72 -2.86 -1.99 26.90
N THR A 73 -3.98 -1.40 26.49
CA THR A 73 -4.27 -1.04 25.10
C THR A 73 -3.87 0.39 24.73
N LYS A 74 -3.59 1.25 25.70
CA LYS A 74 -3.26 2.68 25.51
C LYS A 74 -2.19 2.90 24.44
N CYS A 75 -1.09 2.16 24.47
CA CYS A 75 -0.01 2.29 23.50
C CYS A 75 -0.44 2.00 22.05
N ILE A 76 -1.45 1.16 21.85
CA ILE A 76 -1.99 0.86 20.53
C ILE A 76 -2.84 2.04 20.02
N PHE A 77 -3.67 2.64 20.89
CA PHE A 77 -4.43 3.82 20.52
C PHE A 77 -3.52 5.04 20.26
N GLU A 78 -2.45 5.20 21.04
CA GLU A 78 -1.43 6.24 20.82
C GLU A 78 -0.72 6.03 19.47
N LEU A 79 -0.38 4.77 19.12
CA LEU A 79 0.18 4.45 17.81
C LEU A 79 -0.78 4.83 16.68
N MET A 80 -2.06 4.48 16.78
CA MET A 80 -3.05 4.81 15.75
C MET A 80 -3.25 6.31 15.63
N ALA A 81 -3.32 7.04 16.75
CA ALA A 81 -3.40 8.49 16.76
C ALA A 81 -2.16 9.15 16.12
N ALA A 82 -0.98 8.60 16.37
CA ALA A 82 0.25 9.06 15.73
C ALA A 82 0.25 8.82 14.21
N VAL A 83 -0.24 7.65 13.76
CA VAL A 83 -0.42 7.35 12.33
C VAL A 83 -1.37 8.35 11.69
N ASP A 84 -2.55 8.57 12.28
CA ASP A 84 -3.56 9.49 11.75
C ASP A 84 -3.10 10.94 11.66
N SER A 85 -2.24 11.37 12.61
CA SER A 85 -1.77 12.76 12.67
C SER A 85 -0.49 13.03 11.89
N TYR A 86 0.40 12.04 11.79
CA TYR A 86 1.75 12.23 11.24
C TYR A 86 1.90 11.75 9.79
N VAL A 87 1.21 10.66 9.40
CA VAL A 87 1.32 10.13 8.04
C VAL A 87 0.44 10.96 7.10
N PRO A 88 1.02 11.60 6.07
CA PRO A 88 0.23 12.40 5.14
C PRO A 88 -0.70 11.52 4.29
N GLU A 89 -1.89 12.02 4.01
CA GLU A 89 -2.76 11.38 3.03
C GLU A 89 -2.09 11.36 1.65
N PRO A 90 -2.09 10.21 0.95
CA PRO A 90 -1.50 10.12 -0.38
C PRO A 90 -2.29 10.97 -1.38
N LYS A 91 -1.57 11.76 -2.17
CA LYS A 91 -2.18 12.50 -3.28
C LYS A 91 -2.53 11.52 -4.39
N ARG A 92 -3.82 11.43 -4.72
CA ARG A 92 -4.33 10.58 -5.80
C ARG A 92 -4.54 11.42 -7.06
N ASP A 93 -3.89 11.05 -8.15
CA ASP A 93 -4.00 11.73 -9.46
C ASP A 93 -5.25 11.25 -10.22
N LEU A 94 -6.44 11.65 -9.76
CA LEU A 94 -7.72 11.19 -10.32
C LEU A 94 -8.04 11.81 -11.68
N GLU A 95 -7.56 13.03 -11.93
CA GLU A 95 -7.83 13.79 -13.15
C GLU A 95 -6.98 13.35 -14.36
N LYS A 96 -5.92 12.60 -14.13
CA LYS A 96 -5.08 12.07 -15.20
C LYS A 96 -5.76 10.92 -15.94
N PRO A 97 -5.35 10.63 -17.19
CA PRO A 97 -5.80 9.44 -17.87
C PRO A 97 -5.51 8.17 -17.06
N TYR A 98 -6.44 7.21 -17.06
CA TYR A 98 -6.25 5.94 -16.39
C TYR A 98 -5.00 5.20 -16.83
N LEU A 99 -4.25 4.69 -15.86
CA LEU A 99 -3.06 3.87 -16.08
C LEU A 99 -2.90 2.89 -14.92
N MET A 100 -2.73 1.60 -15.26
CA MET A 100 -2.50 0.51 -14.32
C MET A 100 -1.48 -0.47 -14.87
N PRO A 101 -0.28 -0.60 -14.29
CA PRO A 101 0.64 -1.69 -14.61
C PRO A 101 0.04 -3.05 -14.28
N VAL A 102 0.23 -4.03 -15.15
CA VAL A 102 -0.22 -5.41 -14.93
C VAL A 102 0.79 -6.13 -14.04
N GLU A 103 0.34 -6.55 -12.87
CA GLU A 103 1.15 -7.30 -11.90
C GLU A 103 0.95 -8.81 -12.05
N ASP A 104 -0.29 -9.25 -12.30
CA ASP A 104 -0.60 -10.66 -12.51
C ASP A 104 -1.81 -10.85 -13.44
N VAL A 105 -1.95 -12.04 -14.03
CA VAL A 105 -3.00 -12.37 -15.00
C VAL A 105 -3.65 -13.70 -14.64
N PHE A 106 -4.96 -13.69 -14.45
CA PHE A 106 -5.76 -14.85 -14.11
C PHE A 106 -6.81 -15.14 -15.18
N SER A 107 -7.14 -16.40 -15.36
CA SER A 107 -8.30 -16.83 -16.15
C SER A 107 -9.36 -17.37 -15.20
N ILE A 108 -10.55 -16.76 -15.21
CA ILE A 108 -11.67 -17.19 -14.39
C ILE A 108 -12.70 -17.86 -15.29
N SER A 109 -12.99 -19.13 -15.01
CA SER A 109 -13.99 -19.90 -15.77
C SER A 109 -15.35 -19.19 -15.79
N GLY A 110 -15.91 -18.98 -16.98
CA GLY A 110 -17.19 -18.30 -17.19
C GLY A 110 -17.15 -16.77 -17.08
N ARG A 111 -16.00 -16.15 -16.70
CA ARG A 111 -15.90 -14.68 -16.54
C ARG A 111 -14.85 -14.05 -17.46
N GLY A 112 -13.84 -14.82 -17.88
CA GLY A 112 -12.80 -14.35 -18.79
C GLY A 112 -11.46 -14.09 -18.11
N THR A 113 -10.67 -13.22 -18.70
CA THR A 113 -9.34 -12.84 -18.20
C THR A 113 -9.46 -11.67 -17.23
N VAL A 114 -8.82 -11.81 -16.07
CA VAL A 114 -8.70 -10.79 -15.06
C VAL A 114 -7.24 -10.42 -14.96
N VAL A 115 -6.93 -9.13 -15.02
CA VAL A 115 -5.60 -8.59 -14.75
C VAL A 115 -5.62 -7.85 -13.42
N THR A 116 -4.61 -8.04 -12.60
CA THR A 116 -4.48 -7.35 -11.33
C THR A 116 -3.35 -6.34 -11.37
N GLY A 117 -3.49 -5.28 -10.60
CA GLY A 117 -2.48 -4.25 -10.44
C GLY A 117 -2.97 -3.11 -9.58
N ARG A 118 -2.06 -2.22 -9.26
CA ARG A 118 -2.40 -0.95 -8.62
C ARG A 118 -2.68 0.10 -9.68
N ILE A 119 -3.77 0.80 -9.56
CA ILE A 119 -4.06 1.96 -10.41
C ILE A 119 -3.11 3.09 -10.00
N GLU A 120 -2.21 3.49 -10.90
CA GLU A 120 -1.22 4.54 -10.64
C GLU A 120 -1.83 5.93 -10.78
N GLN A 121 -2.75 6.11 -11.72
CA GLN A 121 -3.44 7.38 -11.96
C GLN A 121 -4.79 7.18 -12.65
N GLY A 122 -5.64 8.18 -12.51
CA GLY A 122 -6.94 8.23 -13.14
C GLY A 122 -7.99 7.33 -12.48
N VAL A 123 -9.07 7.15 -13.19
CA VAL A 123 -10.24 6.34 -12.79
C VAL A 123 -10.61 5.42 -13.94
N ILE A 124 -10.98 4.17 -13.63
CA ILE A 124 -11.56 3.23 -14.58
C ILE A 124 -12.99 2.91 -14.15
N ASN A 125 -13.91 2.92 -15.10
CA ASN A 125 -15.29 2.52 -14.87
C ASN A 125 -15.61 1.21 -15.61
N LYS A 126 -16.53 0.46 -15.07
CA LYS A 126 -17.12 -0.68 -15.76
C LYS A 126 -17.76 -0.23 -17.06
N GLY A 127 -17.45 -0.91 -18.16
CA GLY A 127 -17.93 -0.59 -19.50
C GLY A 127 -17.00 0.30 -20.33
N GLU A 128 -15.96 0.87 -19.74
CA GLU A 128 -14.98 1.71 -20.46
C GLU A 128 -14.05 0.89 -21.36
N GLU A 129 -13.68 1.51 -22.49
CA GLU A 129 -12.62 1.01 -23.37
C GLU A 129 -11.26 1.29 -22.74
N VAL A 130 -10.38 0.28 -22.77
CA VAL A 130 -8.99 0.37 -22.34
C VAL A 130 -8.06 -0.18 -23.43
N GLU A 131 -6.83 0.26 -23.43
CA GLU A 131 -5.75 -0.28 -24.24
C GLU A 131 -4.80 -1.10 -23.39
N ILE A 132 -4.40 -2.27 -23.91
CA ILE A 132 -3.30 -3.07 -23.39
C ILE A 132 -2.06 -2.66 -24.16
N VAL A 133 -1.10 -2.05 -23.46
CA VAL A 133 0.12 -1.48 -24.05
C VAL A 133 1.34 -2.19 -23.47
N GLY A 134 2.33 -2.48 -24.30
CA GLY A 134 3.58 -3.08 -23.83
C GLY A 134 4.28 -3.90 -24.88
N MET A 135 4.71 -5.09 -24.56
CA MET A 135 5.66 -5.91 -25.33
C MET A 135 5.16 -6.39 -26.69
N THR A 136 3.88 -6.23 -26.99
CA THR A 136 3.22 -6.63 -28.23
C THR A 136 2.48 -5.44 -28.84
N GLU A 137 1.81 -5.66 -29.99
CA GLU A 137 0.95 -4.63 -30.57
C GLU A 137 -0.15 -4.19 -29.58
N THR A 138 -0.37 -2.89 -29.49
CA THR A 138 -1.40 -2.31 -28.63
C THR A 138 -2.77 -2.85 -29.01
N ARG A 139 -3.49 -3.33 -28.03
CA ARG A 139 -4.80 -3.95 -28.22
C ARG A 139 -5.87 -3.22 -27.41
N LYS A 140 -7.01 -2.99 -28.03
CA LYS A 140 -8.19 -2.40 -27.37
C LYS A 140 -9.09 -3.51 -26.81
N THR A 141 -9.63 -3.25 -25.63
CA THR A 141 -10.63 -4.10 -24.99
C THR A 141 -11.57 -3.26 -24.14
N ILE A 142 -12.53 -3.92 -23.48
CA ILE A 142 -13.50 -3.27 -22.59
C ILE A 142 -13.33 -3.85 -21.19
N CYS A 143 -13.23 -2.98 -20.19
CA CYS A 143 -13.38 -3.33 -18.79
C CYS A 143 -14.82 -3.78 -18.51
N THR A 144 -15.04 -5.07 -18.25
CA THR A 144 -16.36 -5.61 -17.96
C THR A 144 -16.69 -5.62 -16.47
N GLY A 145 -15.70 -5.39 -15.62
CA GLY A 145 -15.87 -5.31 -14.18
C GLY A 145 -14.56 -4.95 -13.47
N VAL A 146 -14.70 -4.35 -12.32
CA VAL A 146 -13.60 -4.04 -11.39
C VAL A 146 -13.88 -4.78 -10.10
N GLU A 147 -12.89 -5.41 -9.51
CA GLU A 147 -13.01 -6.17 -8.26
C GLU A 147 -11.90 -5.79 -7.29
N MET A 148 -12.27 -5.64 -6.03
CA MET A 148 -11.36 -5.40 -4.92
C MET A 148 -11.87 -6.14 -3.68
N PHE A 149 -10.99 -6.90 -2.99
CA PHE A 149 -11.34 -7.69 -1.79
C PHE A 149 -12.56 -8.60 -1.99
N ASN A 150 -12.64 -9.30 -3.13
CA ASN A 150 -13.76 -10.16 -3.52
C ASN A 150 -15.12 -9.43 -3.65
N LYS A 151 -15.11 -8.13 -3.81
CA LYS A 151 -16.31 -7.32 -4.09
C LYS A 151 -16.21 -6.72 -5.48
N THR A 152 -17.33 -6.77 -6.21
CA THR A 152 -17.46 -6.07 -7.50
C THR A 152 -17.74 -4.59 -7.24
N LEU A 153 -17.01 -3.73 -7.94
CA LEU A 153 -17.13 -2.28 -7.90
C LEU A 153 -17.59 -1.76 -9.26
N ASP A 154 -18.21 -0.59 -9.27
CA ASP A 154 -18.57 0.11 -10.50
C ASP A 154 -17.36 0.86 -11.10
N SER A 155 -16.41 1.26 -10.26
CA SER A 155 -15.18 1.95 -10.64
C SER A 155 -14.01 1.60 -9.73
N GLY A 156 -12.79 1.87 -10.21
CA GLY A 156 -11.55 1.88 -9.43
C GLY A 156 -10.80 3.18 -9.68
N GLU A 157 -10.07 3.65 -8.69
CA GLU A 157 -9.36 4.94 -8.76
C GLU A 157 -7.87 4.82 -8.37
N ALA A 158 -7.10 5.84 -8.70
CA ALA A 158 -5.67 5.92 -8.37
C ALA A 158 -5.40 5.55 -6.90
N GLY A 159 -4.47 4.62 -6.68
CA GLY A 159 -4.12 4.06 -5.38
C GLY A 159 -4.82 2.75 -5.04
N ASP A 160 -5.87 2.36 -5.75
CA ASP A 160 -6.57 1.11 -5.52
C ASP A 160 -5.82 -0.08 -6.13
N ASN A 161 -5.72 -1.19 -5.39
CA ASN A 161 -5.32 -2.50 -5.93
C ASN A 161 -6.56 -3.25 -6.39
N VAL A 162 -6.67 -3.47 -7.68
CA VAL A 162 -7.89 -4.04 -8.29
C VAL A 162 -7.61 -5.19 -9.23
N GLY A 163 -8.62 -6.02 -9.42
CA GLY A 163 -8.71 -6.93 -10.55
C GLY A 163 -9.64 -6.35 -11.61
N VAL A 164 -9.15 -6.19 -12.82
CA VAL A 164 -9.92 -5.68 -13.97
C VAL A 164 -10.26 -6.82 -14.90
N LEU A 165 -11.56 -7.05 -15.13
CA LEU A 165 -12.06 -8.05 -16.06
C LEU A 165 -12.04 -7.50 -17.48
N LEU A 166 -11.41 -8.23 -18.40
CA LEU A 166 -11.24 -7.81 -19.79
C LEU A 166 -12.09 -8.66 -20.74
N ARG A 167 -12.78 -7.99 -21.67
CA ARG A 167 -13.63 -8.65 -22.66
C ARG A 167 -12.80 -9.22 -23.82
N GLY A 168 -12.99 -10.52 -24.11
CA GLY A 168 -12.44 -11.14 -25.32
C GLY A 168 -10.93 -11.19 -25.39
N VAL A 169 -10.26 -11.09 -24.25
CA VAL A 169 -8.81 -11.22 -24.12
C VAL A 169 -8.50 -12.56 -23.50
N LYS A 170 -7.58 -13.30 -24.09
CA LYS A 170 -7.07 -14.57 -23.54
C LYS A 170 -5.91 -14.28 -22.58
N LYS A 171 -5.67 -15.23 -21.65
CA LYS A 171 -4.61 -15.10 -20.66
C LYS A 171 -3.20 -14.95 -21.29
N ASP A 172 -2.95 -15.62 -22.39
CA ASP A 172 -1.70 -15.61 -23.15
C ASP A 172 -1.49 -14.33 -24.00
N GLU A 173 -2.48 -13.46 -24.06
CA GLU A 173 -2.42 -12.18 -24.77
C GLU A 173 -2.07 -10.99 -23.86
N VAL A 174 -1.93 -11.21 -22.55
CA VAL A 174 -1.54 -10.20 -21.56
C VAL A 174 -0.49 -10.79 -20.63
N GLU A 175 0.57 -10.04 -20.39
CA GLU A 175 1.68 -10.46 -19.54
C GLU A 175 1.96 -9.41 -18.44
N ARG A 176 2.55 -9.89 -17.36
CA ARG A 176 3.09 -9.02 -16.33
C ARG A 176 4.08 -8.01 -16.92
N GLY A 177 3.94 -6.75 -16.52
CA GLY A 177 4.76 -5.64 -17.02
C GLY A 177 4.14 -4.89 -18.21
N MET A 178 3.07 -5.41 -18.83
CA MET A 178 2.21 -4.61 -19.69
C MET A 178 1.41 -3.60 -18.87
N VAL A 179 0.76 -2.67 -19.55
CA VAL A 179 -0.01 -1.58 -18.90
C VAL A 179 -1.41 -1.54 -19.48
N LEU A 180 -2.42 -1.43 -18.62
CA LEU A 180 -3.74 -0.98 -19.03
C LEU A 180 -3.78 0.55 -18.98
N ALA A 181 -4.20 1.16 -20.07
CA ALA A 181 -4.25 2.61 -20.20
C ALA A 181 -5.58 3.07 -20.82
N LYS A 182 -5.90 4.34 -20.62
CA LYS A 182 -7.00 4.98 -21.34
C LYS A 182 -6.62 5.08 -22.83
N PRO A 183 -7.55 4.80 -23.78
CA PRO A 183 -7.23 4.85 -25.18
C PRO A 183 -6.67 6.20 -25.62
N LYS A 184 -5.57 6.17 -26.37
CA LYS A 184 -4.89 7.35 -26.91
C LYS A 184 -4.34 8.35 -25.86
N SER A 185 -4.06 7.88 -24.65
CA SER A 185 -3.42 8.70 -23.60
C SER A 185 -1.90 8.71 -23.72
#